data_2d116d7f5aac7dd3d330612b98611dbe
#
_entry.id   2d116d7f5aac7dd3d330612b98611dbe
#
_cell.length_a   1.000
_cell.length_b   1.000
_cell.length_c   1.000
_cell.angle_alpha   90.00
_cell.angle_beta   90.00
_cell.angle_gamma   90.00
#
_symmetry.space_group_name_H-M   'P 1'
#
loop_
_entity.id
_entity.type
_entity.pdbx_description
1 polymer ?
#
loop_
_entity_poly.entity_id
_entity_poly.type
_entity_poly.pdbx_seq_one_letter_code
_entity_poly.pdbx_strand_id
1 'polypeptide(L)'
;MLSAMWLGYFLQLQGFFESCFGAIIPLLPEGLLGIITSPLLHGNLDHIVGNSIPIAILMFLLYQFYPMVANKVFIIGWLATGLLVWLLPPIDIITGDYLYTCTIGASGVVYILAFFLFFSGIFKWNMKLLTISLLVVLYYGSLIWGMLPEELFYNLQEPSKIAWQAHIAGAVVGVILAFTFKKVGDKKKKYIWEFPNYYSEKDDKLWQEYKENHPEDFLELPYKEKDDIWKHLDELRRK
;
A
#
# COMPACT_ATOMS: atom_id res chain seq x y z
N MET A 1 8.70 9.77 13.66
CA MET A 1 7.75 8.83 14.30
C MET A 1 8.45 7.82 15.19
N LEU A 2 9.39 7.00 14.70
CA LEU A 2 10.07 5.96 15.51
C LEU A 2 10.65 6.50 16.81
N SER A 3 11.43 7.59 16.76
CA SER A 3 12.02 8.20 17.97
C SER A 3 10.95 8.63 19.00
N ALA A 4 9.81 9.14 18.52
CA ALA A 4 8.70 9.52 19.40
C ALA A 4 8.02 8.31 20.04
N MET A 5 7.87 7.18 19.30
CA MET A 5 7.35 5.92 19.85
C MET A 5 8.26 5.39 20.96
N TRP A 6 9.56 5.34 20.71
CA TRP A 6 10.53 4.85 21.71
C TRP A 6 10.64 5.78 22.93
N LEU A 7 10.54 7.10 22.73
CA LEU A 7 10.46 8.06 23.82
C LEU A 7 9.18 7.86 24.64
N GLY A 8 8.01 7.72 23.97
CA GLY A 8 6.73 7.46 24.65
C GLY A 8 6.78 6.18 25.47
N TYR A 9 7.32 5.08 24.90
CA TYR A 9 7.49 3.82 25.59
C TYR A 9 8.43 3.95 26.80
N PHE A 10 9.56 4.66 26.66
CA PHE A 10 10.48 4.91 27.78
C PHE A 10 9.79 5.68 28.91
N LEU A 11 9.03 6.73 28.60
CA LEU A 11 8.27 7.49 29.60
C LEU A 11 7.20 6.62 30.28
N GLN A 12 6.53 5.71 29.56
CA GLN A 12 5.62 4.73 30.16
C GLN A 12 6.33 3.80 31.16
N LEU A 13 7.52 3.30 30.81
CA LEU A 13 8.32 2.44 31.70
C LEU A 13 8.73 3.17 32.99
N GLN A 14 8.92 4.49 32.96
CA GLN A 14 9.23 5.31 34.12
C GLN A 14 7.98 5.69 34.94
N GLY A 15 6.78 5.24 34.54
CA GLY A 15 5.55 5.52 35.28
C GLY A 15 5.00 6.96 35.11
N PHE A 16 5.43 7.69 34.06
CA PHE A 16 4.89 9.03 33.80
C PHE A 16 3.44 9.02 33.34
N PHE A 17 2.94 7.89 32.89
CA PHE A 17 1.57 7.76 32.37
C PHE A 17 0.80 6.70 33.15
N GLU A 18 -0.39 7.07 33.60
CA GLU A 18 -1.34 6.13 34.19
C GLU A 18 -1.95 5.20 33.14
N SER A 19 -2.59 4.13 33.60
CA SER A 19 -3.33 3.21 32.71
C SER A 19 -4.31 3.97 31.84
N CYS A 20 -4.30 3.69 30.54
CA CYS A 20 -5.17 4.33 29.52
C CYS A 20 -4.89 5.81 29.22
N PHE A 21 -3.94 6.47 29.88
CA PHE A 21 -3.59 7.85 29.54
C PHE A 21 -3.06 7.91 28.09
N GLY A 22 -3.66 8.77 27.29
CA GLY A 22 -3.30 8.94 25.87
C GLY A 22 -3.68 7.77 24.96
N ALA A 23 -4.42 6.78 25.46
CA ALA A 23 -5.06 5.73 24.65
C ALA A 23 -6.32 6.24 23.95
N ILE A 24 -6.71 5.61 22.86
CA ILE A 24 -8.07 5.80 22.32
C ILE A 24 -9.02 5.00 23.19
N ILE A 25 -10.01 5.70 23.77
CA ILE A 25 -11.13 5.09 24.46
C ILE A 25 -12.36 5.42 23.62
N PRO A 26 -12.93 4.45 22.91
CA PRO A 26 -14.01 4.72 21.96
C PRO A 26 -15.22 5.40 22.62
N LEU A 27 -15.78 6.37 21.91
CA LEU A 27 -16.97 7.15 22.26
C LEU A 27 -16.86 7.98 23.57
N LEU A 28 -15.72 7.96 24.26
CA LEU A 28 -15.51 8.75 25.47
C LEU A 28 -14.61 9.97 25.20
N PRO A 29 -14.93 11.14 25.76
CA PRO A 29 -14.13 12.37 25.56
C PRO A 29 -12.65 12.22 25.99
N GLU A 30 -12.38 11.44 27.03
CA GLU A 30 -11.05 11.14 27.54
C GLU A 30 -10.18 10.43 26.49
N GLY A 31 -10.78 9.68 25.58
CA GLY A 31 -10.14 8.97 24.49
C GLY A 31 -9.76 9.85 23.29
N LEU A 32 -10.24 11.08 23.20
CA LEU A 32 -9.96 11.97 22.05
C LEU A 32 -8.47 12.32 21.91
N LEU A 33 -7.76 12.50 23.01
CA LEU A 33 -6.30 12.70 22.99
C LEU A 33 -5.59 11.52 22.34
N GLY A 34 -6.12 10.32 22.53
CA GLY A 34 -5.59 9.07 21.98
C GLY A 34 -5.57 9.05 20.45
N ILE A 35 -6.40 9.83 19.75
CA ILE A 35 -6.36 9.96 18.29
C ILE A 35 -4.95 10.35 17.82
N ILE A 36 -4.27 11.22 18.60
CA ILE A 36 -2.92 11.69 18.30
C ILE A 36 -1.86 10.85 19.01
N THR A 37 -2.09 10.47 20.27
CA THR A 37 -1.04 9.92 21.16
C THR A 37 -0.96 8.41 21.16
N SER A 38 -2.07 7.70 20.88
CA SER A 38 -2.10 6.23 20.96
C SER A 38 -1.02 5.50 20.13
N PRO A 39 -0.66 5.96 18.89
CA PRO A 39 0.40 5.30 18.14
C PRO A 39 1.80 5.48 18.73
N LEU A 40 1.97 6.36 19.71
CA LEU A 40 3.23 6.57 20.40
C LEU A 40 3.38 5.70 21.66
N LEU A 41 2.29 5.08 22.11
CA LEU A 41 2.23 4.29 23.34
C LEU A 41 2.21 2.79 23.00
N HIS A 42 2.91 1.99 23.83
CA HIS A 42 3.03 0.54 23.59
C HIS A 42 3.02 -0.23 24.91
N GLY A 43 2.31 -1.35 24.93
CA GLY A 43 2.10 -2.14 26.14
C GLY A 43 3.33 -2.94 26.61
N ASN A 44 4.23 -3.31 25.70
CA ASN A 44 5.42 -4.09 26.00
C ASN A 44 6.48 -3.95 24.88
N LEU A 45 7.66 -4.55 25.12
CA LEU A 45 8.79 -4.48 24.18
C LEU A 45 8.49 -5.15 22.84
N ASP A 46 7.85 -6.32 22.86
CA ASP A 46 7.52 -7.05 21.64
C ASP A 46 6.55 -6.23 20.76
N HIS A 47 5.61 -5.54 21.39
CA HIS A 47 4.64 -4.68 20.70
C HIS A 47 5.31 -3.48 20.00
N ILE A 48 6.25 -2.78 20.69
CA ILE A 48 6.94 -1.64 20.06
C ILE A 48 7.92 -2.08 18.97
N VAL A 49 8.64 -3.19 19.18
CA VAL A 49 9.55 -3.75 18.17
C VAL A 49 8.75 -4.24 16.95
N GLY A 50 7.65 -4.96 17.17
CA GLY A 50 6.75 -5.45 16.14
C GLY A 50 6.15 -4.35 15.27
N ASN A 51 5.95 -3.14 15.80
CA ASN A 51 5.52 -1.97 15.04
C ASN A 51 6.69 -1.21 14.41
N SER A 52 7.85 -1.17 15.06
CA SER A 52 8.99 -0.34 14.62
C SER A 52 9.53 -0.78 13.26
N ILE A 53 9.71 -2.09 13.05
CA ILE A 53 10.28 -2.64 11.82
C ILE A 53 9.35 -2.38 10.62
N PRO A 54 8.04 -2.73 10.66
CA PRO A 54 7.13 -2.40 9.58
C PRO A 54 7.05 -0.91 9.28
N ILE A 55 6.96 -0.06 10.31
CA ILE A 55 6.90 1.40 10.13
C ILE A 55 8.15 1.91 9.43
N ALA A 56 9.34 1.48 9.85
CA ALA A 56 10.59 1.91 9.22
C ALA A 56 10.59 1.59 7.72
N ILE A 57 10.26 0.36 7.37
CA ILE A 57 10.28 -0.12 5.98
C ILE A 57 9.17 0.54 5.15
N LEU A 58 7.94 0.53 5.65
CA LEU A 58 6.79 1.06 4.90
C LEU A 58 6.86 2.59 4.74
N MET A 59 7.35 3.32 5.75
CA MET A 59 7.62 4.75 5.64
C MET A 59 8.72 5.03 4.62
N PHE A 60 9.82 4.28 4.65
CA PHE A 60 10.86 4.40 3.64
C PHE A 60 10.29 4.20 2.22
N LEU A 61 9.50 3.14 2.00
CA LEU A 61 8.86 2.89 0.72
C LEU A 61 7.89 4.02 0.32
N LEU A 62 7.10 4.52 1.28
CA LEU A 62 6.19 5.63 1.04
C LEU A 62 6.93 6.89 0.57
N TYR A 63 7.96 7.31 1.30
CA TYR A 63 8.71 8.52 0.92
C TYR A 63 9.55 8.34 -0.35
N GLN A 64 10.07 7.14 -0.60
CA GLN A 64 10.86 6.83 -1.79
C GLN A 64 10.01 6.79 -3.08
N PHE A 65 8.80 6.22 -3.00
CA PHE A 65 7.99 5.97 -4.20
C PHE A 65 6.79 6.93 -4.35
N TYR A 66 6.39 7.61 -3.28
CA TYR A 66 5.24 8.52 -3.26
C TYR A 66 5.55 9.88 -2.59
N PRO A 67 6.70 10.53 -2.87
CA PRO A 67 7.16 11.72 -2.15
C PRO A 67 6.14 12.88 -2.16
N MET A 68 5.39 13.03 -3.26
CA MET A 68 4.41 14.12 -3.40
C MET A 68 3.21 14.02 -2.46
N VAL A 69 2.90 12.82 -1.97
CA VAL A 69 1.74 12.56 -1.12
C VAL A 69 2.09 11.96 0.24
N ALA A 70 3.36 11.61 0.46
CA ALA A 70 3.80 10.90 1.65
C ALA A 70 3.35 11.55 2.97
N ASN A 71 3.60 12.85 3.15
CA ASN A 71 3.17 13.57 4.36
C ASN A 71 1.65 13.58 4.51
N LYS A 72 0.91 13.75 3.40
CA LYS A 72 -0.56 13.75 3.43
C LYS A 72 -1.10 12.39 3.82
N VAL A 73 -0.58 11.31 3.21
CA VAL A 73 -0.97 9.93 3.51
C VAL A 73 -0.69 9.62 4.97
N PHE A 74 0.49 9.96 5.46
CA PHE A 74 0.87 9.70 6.84
C PHE A 74 0.00 10.47 7.84
N ILE A 75 -0.12 11.80 7.71
CA ILE A 75 -0.83 12.64 8.69
C ILE A 75 -2.34 12.38 8.62
N ILE A 76 -2.93 12.42 7.42
CA ILE A 76 -4.37 12.21 7.25
C ILE A 76 -4.72 10.77 7.65
N GLY A 77 -3.90 9.79 7.25
CA GLY A 77 -4.08 8.40 7.60
C GLY A 77 -4.09 8.20 9.11
N TRP A 78 -3.09 8.72 9.81
CA TRP A 78 -3.00 8.65 11.26
C TRP A 78 -4.26 9.20 11.94
N LEU A 79 -4.61 10.46 11.65
CA LEU A 79 -5.75 11.13 12.29
C LEU A 79 -7.09 10.48 11.93
N ALA A 80 -7.29 10.11 10.66
CA ALA A 80 -8.52 9.48 10.21
C ALA A 80 -8.71 8.09 10.82
N THR A 81 -7.65 7.29 10.92
CA THR A 81 -7.72 5.98 11.58
C THR A 81 -8.01 6.12 13.07
N GLY A 82 -7.33 7.04 13.76
CA GLY A 82 -7.60 7.30 15.17
C GLY A 82 -9.03 7.76 15.42
N LEU A 83 -9.55 8.63 14.55
CA LEU A 83 -10.95 9.08 14.62
C LEU A 83 -11.94 7.94 14.35
N LEU A 84 -11.68 7.09 13.36
CA LEU A 84 -12.53 5.93 13.09
C LEU A 84 -12.55 4.95 14.27
N VAL A 85 -11.40 4.66 14.86
CA VAL A 85 -11.33 3.79 16.06
C VAL A 85 -12.09 4.41 17.22
N TRP A 86 -12.01 5.73 17.39
CA TRP A 86 -12.77 6.42 18.45
C TRP A 86 -14.28 6.39 18.20
N LEU A 87 -14.72 6.46 16.94
CA LEU A 87 -16.15 6.43 16.56
C LEU A 87 -16.74 5.02 16.57
N LEU A 88 -15.92 3.98 16.45
CA LEU A 88 -16.40 2.60 16.41
C LEU A 88 -16.57 2.04 17.83
N PRO A 89 -17.77 1.57 18.20
CA PRO A 89 -17.96 0.97 19.51
C PRO A 89 -17.17 -0.34 19.60
N PRO A 90 -16.41 -0.56 20.68
CA PRO A 90 -15.74 -1.82 20.94
C PRO A 90 -16.76 -2.84 21.45
N ILE A 91 -17.27 -3.65 20.54
CA ILE A 91 -18.27 -4.67 20.84
C ILE A 91 -17.59 -6.03 20.82
N ASP A 92 -17.85 -6.85 21.83
CA ASP A 92 -17.57 -8.27 21.81
C ASP A 92 -18.44 -8.93 20.73
N ILE A 93 -17.80 -9.61 19.78
CA ILE A 93 -18.51 -10.21 18.64
C ILE A 93 -19.37 -11.41 19.06
N ILE A 94 -18.99 -12.09 20.14
CA ILE A 94 -19.66 -13.30 20.61
C ILE A 94 -20.87 -12.93 21.46
N THR A 95 -20.67 -12.01 22.43
CA THR A 95 -21.73 -11.65 23.39
C THR A 95 -22.56 -10.45 22.94
N GLY A 96 -22.03 -9.61 22.05
CA GLY A 96 -22.64 -8.35 21.65
C GLY A 96 -22.50 -7.23 22.69
N ASP A 97 -21.78 -7.50 23.79
CA ASP A 97 -21.61 -6.55 24.87
C ASP A 97 -20.61 -5.45 24.54
N TYR A 98 -20.80 -4.28 25.15
CA TYR A 98 -19.87 -3.18 25.02
C TYR A 98 -18.64 -3.42 25.90
N LEU A 99 -17.45 -3.38 25.28
CA LEU A 99 -16.19 -3.55 25.99
C LEU A 99 -15.54 -2.19 26.29
N TYR A 100 -15.12 -1.98 27.53
CA TYR A 100 -14.25 -0.86 27.84
C TYR A 100 -12.80 -1.19 27.41
N THR A 101 -12.32 -0.53 26.38
CA THR A 101 -10.98 -0.79 25.80
C THR A 101 -10.13 0.46 25.75
N CYS A 102 -8.84 0.30 26.04
CA CYS A 102 -7.82 1.35 25.90
C CYS A 102 -6.89 0.96 24.74
N THR A 103 -7.17 1.48 23.55
CA THR A 103 -6.42 1.13 22.36
C THR A 103 -5.13 1.99 22.28
N ILE A 104 -3.98 1.29 22.26
CA ILE A 104 -2.63 1.87 22.10
C ILE A 104 -1.87 1.11 21.02
N GLY A 105 -0.83 1.73 20.48
CA GLY A 105 0.06 1.11 19.49
C GLY A 105 -0.06 1.68 18.10
N ALA A 106 1.02 1.56 17.34
CA ALA A 106 1.13 2.13 16.00
C ALA A 106 0.68 1.17 14.90
N SER A 107 0.07 0.03 15.24
CA SER A 107 -0.36 -0.96 14.25
C SER A 107 -1.37 -0.40 13.23
N GLY A 108 -2.32 0.45 13.65
CA GLY A 108 -3.21 1.14 12.73
C GLY A 108 -2.46 1.90 11.63
N VAL A 109 -1.33 2.55 11.99
CA VAL A 109 -0.46 3.24 11.00
C VAL A 109 0.24 2.23 10.08
N VAL A 110 0.69 1.10 10.59
CA VAL A 110 1.25 0.01 9.76
C VAL A 110 0.25 -0.42 8.69
N TYR A 111 -1.03 -0.63 9.09
CA TYR A 111 -2.09 -1.03 8.16
C TYR A 111 -2.39 0.06 7.11
N ILE A 112 -2.44 1.35 7.51
CA ILE A 112 -2.58 2.45 6.54
C ILE A 112 -1.49 2.36 5.47
N LEU A 113 -0.24 2.27 5.89
CA LEU A 113 0.91 2.29 5.00
C LEU A 113 0.93 1.06 4.07
N ALA A 114 0.71 -0.13 4.63
CA ALA A 114 0.71 -1.37 3.86
C ALA A 114 -0.41 -1.37 2.81
N PHE A 115 -1.64 -1.03 3.21
CA PHE A 115 -2.79 -1.00 2.30
C PHE A 115 -2.71 0.14 1.28
N PHE A 116 -2.21 1.33 1.70
CA PHE A 116 -1.96 2.42 0.75
C PHE A 116 -0.95 2.00 -0.33
N LEU A 117 0.21 1.47 0.06
CA LEU A 117 1.26 1.06 -0.87
C LEU A 117 0.77 -0.04 -1.81
N PHE A 118 0.07 -1.04 -1.28
CA PHE A 118 -0.48 -2.12 -2.07
C PHE A 118 -1.50 -1.63 -3.09
N PHE A 119 -2.58 -0.99 -2.65
CA PHE A 119 -3.66 -0.56 -3.54
C PHE A 119 -3.26 0.60 -4.45
N SER A 120 -2.35 1.47 -4.03
CA SER A 120 -1.87 2.56 -4.89
C SER A 120 -1.13 2.04 -6.12
N GLY A 121 -0.34 0.96 -6.00
CA GLY A 121 0.28 0.31 -7.15
C GLY A 121 -0.74 -0.25 -8.14
N ILE A 122 -1.79 -0.89 -7.63
CA ILE A 122 -2.89 -1.43 -8.43
C ILE A 122 -3.66 -0.29 -9.14
N PHE A 123 -4.08 0.74 -8.39
CA PHE A 123 -4.89 1.83 -8.95
C PHE A 123 -4.15 2.71 -9.96
N LYS A 124 -2.83 2.85 -9.81
CA LYS A 124 -1.99 3.60 -10.77
C LYS A 124 -1.58 2.77 -11.98
N TRP A 125 -1.69 1.43 -11.90
CA TRP A 125 -1.31 0.50 -12.95
C TRP A 125 0.08 0.77 -13.54
N ASN A 126 1.05 1.03 -12.65
CA ASN A 126 2.43 1.33 -13.01
C ASN A 126 3.31 0.15 -12.59
N MET A 127 4.09 -0.43 -13.51
CA MET A 127 4.87 -1.65 -13.27
C MET A 127 5.82 -1.52 -12.07
N LYS A 128 6.50 -0.36 -11.92
CA LYS A 128 7.37 -0.08 -10.77
C LYS A 128 6.59 -0.13 -9.45
N LEU A 129 5.40 0.48 -9.40
CA LEU A 129 4.56 0.52 -8.21
C LEU A 129 3.87 -0.81 -7.95
N LEU A 130 3.52 -1.58 -9.00
CA LEU A 130 3.01 -2.95 -8.87
C LEU A 130 4.05 -3.89 -8.26
N THR A 131 5.32 -3.73 -8.61
CA THR A 131 6.41 -4.49 -7.96
C THR A 131 6.48 -4.18 -6.47
N ILE A 132 6.34 -2.91 -6.06
CA ILE A 132 6.28 -2.54 -4.64
C ILE A 132 5.03 -3.14 -3.97
N SER A 133 3.86 -3.11 -4.64
CA SER A 133 2.64 -3.75 -4.13
C SER A 133 2.85 -5.25 -3.88
N LEU A 134 3.51 -5.94 -4.82
CA LEU A 134 3.84 -7.36 -4.67
C LEU A 134 4.78 -7.61 -3.48
N LEU A 135 5.82 -6.79 -3.32
CA LEU A 135 6.72 -6.89 -2.16
C LEU A 135 5.98 -6.68 -0.84
N VAL A 136 5.07 -5.70 -0.78
CA VAL A 136 4.24 -5.47 0.42
C VAL A 136 3.39 -6.71 0.73
N VAL A 137 2.78 -7.35 -0.26
CA VAL A 137 2.01 -8.60 -0.04
C VAL A 137 2.89 -9.74 0.43
N LEU A 138 4.06 -9.92 -0.16
CA LEU A 138 4.97 -11.02 0.21
C LEU A 138 5.47 -10.88 1.67
N TYR A 139 5.79 -9.66 2.10
CA TYR A 139 6.35 -9.44 3.45
C TYR A 139 5.29 -9.14 4.49
N TYR A 140 4.18 -8.54 4.13
CA TYR A 140 3.15 -8.05 5.06
C TYR A 140 1.77 -8.64 4.81
N GLY A 141 1.62 -9.61 3.90
CA GLY A 141 0.32 -10.24 3.61
C GLY A 141 -0.30 -10.94 4.83
N SER A 142 0.54 -11.39 5.76
CA SER A 142 0.08 -11.96 7.04
C SER A 142 -0.68 -10.97 7.93
N LEU A 143 -0.56 -9.65 7.70
CA LEU A 143 -1.34 -8.64 8.44
C LEU A 143 -2.85 -8.85 8.28
N ILE A 144 -3.31 -9.53 7.23
CA ILE A 144 -4.74 -9.80 7.04
C ILE A 144 -5.33 -10.58 8.22
N TRP A 145 -4.55 -11.46 8.84
CA TRP A 145 -4.99 -12.24 10.00
C TRP A 145 -5.20 -11.36 11.24
N GLY A 146 -4.43 -10.31 11.42
CA GLY A 146 -4.62 -9.35 12.51
C GLY A 146 -5.87 -8.46 12.37
N MET A 147 -6.56 -8.50 11.23
CA MET A 147 -7.85 -7.82 11.03
C MET A 147 -9.04 -8.69 11.47
N LEU A 148 -8.79 -9.95 11.75
CA LEU A 148 -9.83 -10.87 12.17
C LEU A 148 -9.80 -10.98 13.70
N PRO A 149 -10.96 -10.98 14.35
CA PRO A 149 -11.06 -11.21 15.78
C PRO A 149 -10.55 -12.61 16.12
N GLU A 150 -9.62 -12.72 17.06
CA GLU A 150 -9.06 -14.02 17.46
C GLU A 150 -10.11 -14.91 18.10
N GLU A 151 -11.16 -14.31 18.70
CA GLU A 151 -12.28 -14.99 19.30
C GLU A 151 -13.04 -15.89 18.31
N LEU A 152 -12.98 -15.58 17.01
CA LEU A 152 -13.61 -16.41 15.96
C LEU A 152 -12.87 -17.73 15.71
N PHE A 153 -11.58 -17.80 16.07
CA PHE A 153 -10.73 -18.96 15.76
C PHE A 153 -10.29 -19.74 17.01
N TYR A 154 -10.27 -19.07 18.14
CA TYR A 154 -9.83 -19.66 19.40
C TYR A 154 -10.89 -19.45 20.47
N ASN A 155 -11.18 -20.52 21.25
CA ASN A 155 -12.01 -20.41 22.46
C ASN A 155 -11.21 -19.70 23.56
N LEU A 156 -11.09 -18.38 23.46
CA LEU A 156 -10.40 -17.56 24.44
C LEU A 156 -11.33 -17.39 25.66
N GLN A 157 -10.76 -17.58 26.85
CA GLN A 157 -11.49 -17.31 28.11
C GLN A 157 -11.54 -15.80 28.39
N GLU A 158 -10.66 -15.01 27.76
CA GLU A 158 -10.61 -13.56 27.86
C GLU A 158 -10.58 -12.95 26.43
N PRO A 159 -11.12 -11.71 26.26
CA PRO A 159 -11.07 -11.02 24.98
C PRO A 159 -9.63 -10.85 24.48
N SER A 160 -9.45 -10.95 23.17
CA SER A 160 -8.15 -10.73 22.55
C SER A 160 -7.60 -9.35 22.88
N LYS A 161 -6.31 -9.28 23.14
CA LYS A 161 -5.58 -8.01 23.36
C LYS A 161 -5.27 -7.29 22.05
N ILE A 162 -5.61 -7.88 20.90
CA ILE A 162 -5.38 -7.29 19.59
C ILE A 162 -6.55 -6.38 19.24
N ALA A 163 -6.24 -5.10 19.02
CA ALA A 163 -7.23 -4.12 18.59
C ALA A 163 -7.53 -4.27 17.08
N TRP A 164 -8.17 -5.38 16.67
CA TRP A 164 -8.49 -5.68 15.27
C TRP A 164 -9.32 -4.55 14.60
N GLN A 165 -10.15 -3.82 15.38
CA GLN A 165 -10.89 -2.65 14.89
C GLN A 165 -9.93 -1.56 14.35
N ALA A 166 -8.82 -1.32 15.05
CA ALA A 166 -7.80 -0.36 14.61
C ALA A 166 -7.10 -0.81 13.31
N HIS A 167 -6.92 -2.11 13.14
CA HIS A 167 -6.35 -2.70 11.94
C HIS A 167 -7.28 -2.53 10.73
N ILE A 168 -8.56 -2.87 10.88
CA ILE A 168 -9.57 -2.66 9.83
C ILE A 168 -9.69 -1.17 9.50
N ALA A 169 -9.79 -0.30 10.51
CA ALA A 169 -9.86 1.15 10.29
C ALA A 169 -8.65 1.64 9.49
N GLY A 170 -7.43 1.21 9.86
CA GLY A 170 -6.21 1.55 9.14
C GLY A 170 -6.22 1.05 7.70
N ALA A 171 -6.64 -0.20 7.47
CA ALA A 171 -6.74 -0.78 6.14
C ALA A 171 -7.72 -0.01 5.24
N VAL A 172 -8.93 0.28 5.74
CA VAL A 172 -9.96 1.05 5.02
C VAL A 172 -9.45 2.44 4.66
N VAL A 173 -8.86 3.15 5.62
CA VAL A 173 -8.28 4.48 5.38
C VAL A 173 -7.16 4.40 4.34
N GLY A 174 -6.28 3.40 4.43
CA GLY A 174 -5.21 3.18 3.45
C GLY A 174 -5.73 3.01 2.03
N VAL A 175 -6.79 2.20 1.83
CA VAL A 175 -7.44 2.01 0.52
C VAL A 175 -8.07 3.31 0.02
N ILE A 176 -8.79 4.05 0.87
CA ILE A 176 -9.42 5.32 0.51
C ILE A 176 -8.37 6.34 0.06
N LEU A 177 -7.26 6.45 0.80
CA LEU A 177 -6.16 7.35 0.45
C LEU A 177 -5.49 6.93 -0.86
N ALA A 178 -5.29 5.63 -1.10
CA ALA A 178 -4.76 5.11 -2.35
C ALA A 178 -5.64 5.49 -3.56
N PHE A 179 -6.95 5.36 -3.40
CA PHE A 179 -7.91 5.76 -4.44
C PHE A 179 -7.93 7.29 -4.64
N THR A 180 -7.92 8.06 -3.56
CA THR A 180 -7.92 9.53 -3.58
C THR A 180 -6.69 10.08 -4.31
N PHE A 181 -5.50 9.52 -4.02
CA PHE A 181 -4.24 9.98 -4.60
C PHE A 181 -3.81 9.23 -5.87
N LYS A 182 -4.67 8.42 -6.47
CA LYS A 182 -4.32 7.62 -7.67
C LYS A 182 -3.86 8.46 -8.87
N LYS A 183 -4.28 9.73 -8.95
CA LYS A 183 -3.91 10.63 -10.05
C LYS A 183 -2.67 11.48 -9.76
N VAL A 184 -2.13 11.43 -8.52
CA VAL A 184 -0.99 12.25 -8.08
C VAL A 184 0.30 11.45 -8.17
N GLY A 185 1.35 12.07 -8.72
CA GLY A 185 2.69 11.46 -8.85
C GLY A 185 2.87 10.69 -10.15
N ASP A 186 3.74 9.68 -10.12
CA ASP A 186 4.10 8.91 -11.31
C ASP A 186 2.87 8.27 -11.96
N LYS A 187 2.60 8.70 -13.18
CA LYS A 187 1.59 8.08 -14.05
C LYS A 187 2.24 6.95 -14.85
N LYS A 188 1.43 6.05 -15.40
CA LYS A 188 1.88 5.06 -16.39
C LYS A 188 2.71 5.80 -17.45
N LYS A 189 3.99 5.45 -17.58
CA LYS A 189 4.81 5.97 -18.68
C LYS A 189 4.22 5.42 -19.97
N LYS A 190 3.75 6.33 -20.82
CA LYS A 190 3.44 5.97 -22.19
C LYS A 190 4.76 5.81 -22.94
N TYR A 191 4.96 4.68 -23.54
CA TYR A 191 6.07 4.46 -24.45
C TYR A 191 5.80 5.15 -25.79
N ILE A 192 6.86 5.46 -26.51
CA ILE A 192 6.75 6.21 -27.78
C ILE A 192 5.82 5.52 -28.78
N TRP A 193 5.79 4.19 -28.80
CA TRP A 193 4.93 3.38 -29.67
C TRP A 193 3.44 3.32 -29.25
N GLU A 194 3.09 3.84 -28.04
CA GLU A 194 1.69 3.97 -27.60
C GLU A 194 1.01 5.26 -28.10
N PHE A 195 1.78 6.13 -28.77
CA PHE A 195 1.22 7.34 -29.39
C PHE A 195 0.77 7.03 -30.81
N PRO A 196 -0.40 7.52 -31.27
CA PRO A 196 -0.94 7.22 -32.61
C PRO A 196 0.01 7.55 -33.77
N ASN A 197 0.87 8.54 -33.60
CA ASN A 197 1.79 9.04 -34.62
C ASN A 197 3.24 9.01 -34.11
N TYR A 198 3.63 7.95 -33.38
CA TYR A 198 4.99 7.87 -32.82
C TYR A 198 6.07 7.68 -33.89
N TYR A 199 5.70 7.14 -35.06
CA TYR A 199 6.56 6.90 -36.18
C TYR A 199 6.03 7.66 -37.40
N SER A 200 6.89 8.45 -38.00
CA SER A 200 6.66 9.07 -39.31
C SER A 200 7.83 8.67 -40.20
N GLU A 201 7.55 7.91 -41.21
CA GLU A 201 8.55 7.47 -42.17
C GLU A 201 9.28 8.65 -42.82
N LYS A 202 8.59 9.79 -43.00
CA LYS A 202 9.17 11.00 -43.58
C LYS A 202 10.16 11.71 -42.68
N ASP A 203 10.03 11.57 -41.34
CA ASP A 203 10.85 12.25 -40.36
C ASP A 203 12.04 11.40 -39.90
N ASP A 204 12.04 10.11 -40.24
CA ASP A 204 13.15 9.20 -39.97
C ASP A 204 14.24 9.32 -41.01
N LYS A 205 15.21 10.18 -40.74
CA LYS A 205 16.34 10.43 -41.65
C LYS A 205 17.18 9.18 -41.94
N LEU A 206 17.41 8.32 -40.95
CA LEU A 206 18.16 7.09 -41.13
C LEU A 206 17.42 6.11 -42.04
N TRP A 207 16.09 6.06 -41.93
CA TRP A 207 15.26 5.24 -42.80
C TRP A 207 15.23 5.74 -44.23
N GLN A 208 15.19 7.08 -44.42
CA GLN A 208 15.30 7.66 -45.77
C GLN A 208 16.69 7.40 -46.40
N GLU A 209 17.75 7.61 -45.63
CA GLU A 209 19.13 7.31 -46.07
C GLU A 209 19.29 5.82 -46.41
N TYR A 210 18.70 4.92 -45.60
CA TYR A 210 18.71 3.48 -45.90
C TYR A 210 17.98 3.16 -47.19
N LYS A 211 16.82 3.73 -47.46
CA LYS A 211 16.05 3.56 -48.72
C LYS A 211 16.82 4.06 -49.95
N GLU A 212 17.50 5.18 -49.79
CA GLU A 212 18.30 5.74 -50.87
C GLU A 212 19.51 4.86 -51.23
N ASN A 213 20.14 4.29 -50.23
CA ASN A 213 21.33 3.45 -50.37
C ASN A 213 21.02 1.98 -50.74
N HIS A 214 19.80 1.51 -50.46
CA HIS A 214 19.36 0.13 -50.71
C HIS A 214 18.02 0.06 -51.45
N PRO A 215 17.90 0.63 -52.63
CA PRO A 215 16.63 0.64 -53.39
C PRO A 215 16.15 -0.76 -53.73
N GLU A 216 17.06 -1.76 -53.85
CA GLU A 216 16.75 -3.13 -54.13
C GLU A 216 15.86 -3.79 -53.06
N ASP A 217 16.00 -3.37 -51.79
CA ASP A 217 15.22 -3.93 -50.67
C ASP A 217 13.72 -3.49 -50.73
N PHE A 218 13.44 -2.43 -51.50
CA PHE A 218 12.12 -1.83 -51.63
C PHE A 218 11.46 -2.11 -52.99
N LEU A 219 12.08 -2.94 -53.82
CA LEU A 219 11.41 -3.45 -55.01
C LEU A 219 10.21 -4.25 -54.61
N GLU A 220 9.02 -3.86 -55.01
CA GLU A 220 7.79 -4.60 -54.80
C GLU A 220 7.97 -6.01 -55.33
N LEU A 221 8.07 -6.97 -54.45
CA LEU A 221 8.00 -8.38 -54.82
C LEU A 221 6.60 -8.57 -55.49
N PRO A 222 6.53 -9.30 -56.62
CA PRO A 222 5.24 -9.57 -57.27
C PRO A 222 4.30 -10.16 -56.21
N TYR A 223 3.09 -9.57 -56.13
CA TYR A 223 2.05 -9.99 -55.17
C TYR A 223 1.89 -11.51 -55.27
N LYS A 224 2.24 -12.21 -54.23
CA LYS A 224 1.95 -13.63 -54.06
C LYS A 224 0.68 -13.75 -53.23
N GLU A 225 -0.27 -14.55 -53.70
CA GLU A 225 -1.46 -14.88 -52.90
C GLU A 225 -1.04 -15.45 -51.53
N LYS A 226 -1.87 -15.16 -50.53
CA LYS A 226 -1.57 -15.49 -49.10
C LYS A 226 -1.21 -16.98 -48.89
N ASP A 227 -1.72 -17.87 -49.69
CA ASP A 227 -1.43 -19.32 -49.65
C ASP A 227 -0.04 -19.67 -50.16
N ASP A 228 0.55 -18.90 -51.06
CA ASP A 228 1.91 -19.11 -51.55
C ASP A 228 2.97 -18.77 -50.53
N ILE A 229 2.72 -17.82 -49.61
CA ILE A 229 3.64 -17.44 -48.57
C ILE A 229 3.84 -18.59 -47.57
N TRP A 230 2.76 -19.26 -47.19
CA TRP A 230 2.83 -20.39 -46.27
C TRP A 230 3.51 -21.60 -46.89
N LYS A 231 3.27 -21.91 -48.16
CA LYS A 231 3.95 -22.97 -48.90
C LYS A 231 5.46 -22.70 -48.98
N HIS A 232 5.84 -21.47 -49.25
CA HIS A 232 7.25 -21.07 -49.31
C HIS A 232 7.95 -21.18 -47.95
N LEU A 233 7.30 -20.79 -46.87
CA LEU A 233 7.82 -20.95 -45.49
C LEU A 233 7.97 -22.44 -45.09
N ASP A 234 7.05 -23.30 -45.52
CA ASP A 234 7.15 -24.72 -45.28
C ASP A 234 8.29 -25.37 -46.07
N GLU A 235 8.57 -24.91 -47.29
CA GLU A 235 9.72 -25.37 -48.07
C GLU A 235 11.05 -24.98 -47.44
N LEU A 236 11.13 -23.75 -46.85
CA LEU A 236 12.32 -23.28 -46.13
C LEU A 236 12.56 -24.07 -44.83
N ARG A 237 11.51 -24.52 -44.18
CA ARG A 237 11.59 -25.35 -42.96
C ARG A 237 12.02 -26.75 -43.21
N ARG A 238 11.88 -27.29 -44.46
CA ARG A 238 12.25 -28.63 -44.82
C ARG A 238 13.68 -28.79 -45.36
N LYS A 239 14.39 -27.67 -45.53
CA LYS A 239 15.82 -27.60 -45.83
C LYS A 239 16.63 -27.41 -44.56
#